data_c8182abb2daa31b4ae256d8832a7d3b6
#
_entry.id   c8182abb2daa31b4ae256d8832a7d3b6
#
_cell.length_a   1.000
_cell.length_b   1.000
_cell.length_c   1.000
_cell.angle_alpha   90.00
_cell.angle_beta   90.00
_cell.angle_gamma   90.00
#
_symmetry.space_group_name_H-M   'P 1'
#
loop_
_entity.id
_entity.type
_entity.pdbx_description
1 polymer ?
#
loop_
_entity_poly.entity_id
_entity_poly.type
_entity_poly.pdbx_seq_one_letter_code
_entity_poly.pdbx_strand_id
1 'polypeptide(L)'
;MDTERVTISGNVKRQRIAAGSKSDRVGVVLDDGAGRIFALRRAGGNPFSDPAMDELVGKTITATGIVAGGSFIMDRWDVAAKR
;
A
#
# COMPACT_ATOMS: atom_id res chain seq x y z
N MET A 1 22.47 2.98 9.22
CA MET A 1 21.35 2.05 9.15
C MET A 1 20.75 2.03 7.76
N ASP A 2 20.80 0.91 7.17
CA ASP A 2 20.34 0.80 5.79
C ASP A 2 18.90 0.35 5.74
N THR A 3 18.12 1.09 5.03
CA THR A 3 16.74 0.71 4.78
C THR A 3 16.69 0.18 3.36
N GLU A 4 16.38 -1.09 3.25
CA GLU A 4 16.33 -1.70 1.94
C GLU A 4 15.06 -1.33 1.22
N ARG A 5 15.20 -1.03 -0.05
CA ARG A 5 14.05 -0.87 -0.91
C ARG A 5 13.72 -2.23 -1.49
N VAL A 6 12.45 -2.53 -1.51
CA VAL A 6 11.97 -3.80 -2.03
C VAL A 6 10.91 -3.54 -3.08
N THR A 7 10.70 -4.53 -3.93
CA THR A 7 9.66 -4.47 -4.95
C THR A 7 8.61 -5.50 -4.61
N ILE A 8 7.37 -5.06 -4.54
CA ILE A 8 6.25 -5.93 -4.20
C ILE A 8 5.18 -5.77 -5.26
N SER A 9 4.68 -6.88 -5.75
CA SER A 9 3.53 -6.89 -6.64
C SER A 9 2.33 -7.40 -5.89
N GLY A 10 1.19 -6.79 -6.12
CA GLY A 10 -0.01 -7.24 -5.45
C GLY A 10 -1.23 -6.44 -5.84
N ASN A 11 -2.32 -6.74 -5.18
CA ASN A 11 -3.59 -6.09 -5.42
C ASN A 11 -3.80 -4.99 -4.41
N VAL A 12 -4.31 -3.87 -4.88
CA VAL A 12 -4.63 -2.74 -4.02
C VAL A 12 -6.11 -2.83 -3.67
N LYS A 13 -6.42 -2.72 -2.40
CA LYS A 13 -7.82 -2.79 -1.97
C LYS A 13 -8.03 -1.93 -0.73
N ARG A 14 -9.27 -1.73 -0.39
CA ARG A 14 -9.63 -1.05 0.84
C ARG A 14 -9.87 -2.07 1.91
N GLN A 15 -9.37 -1.77 3.09
CA GLN A 15 -9.51 -2.67 4.20
C GLN A 15 -9.50 -1.88 5.49
N ARG A 16 -10.15 -2.41 6.49
CA ARG A 16 -10.17 -1.81 7.80
C ARG A 16 -8.79 -1.94 8.42
N ILE A 17 -8.26 -0.82 8.87
CA ILE A 17 -6.95 -0.75 9.47
C ILE A 17 -7.12 -0.38 10.92
N ALA A 18 -6.33 -1.00 11.80
CA ALA A 18 -6.34 -0.71 13.24
C ALA A 18 -7.72 -0.94 13.85
N ALA A 19 -8.35 -2.03 13.45
CA ALA A 19 -9.67 -2.37 13.96
C ALA A 19 -9.64 -2.50 15.47
N GLY A 20 -10.64 -1.93 16.12
CA GLY A 20 -10.75 -2.00 17.57
C GLY A 20 -9.96 -0.94 18.31
N SER A 21 -9.34 -0.01 17.61
CA SER A 21 -8.64 1.07 18.25
C SER A 21 -9.29 2.39 17.90
N LYS A 22 -8.82 3.46 18.53
CA LYS A 22 -9.35 4.77 18.22
C LYS A 22 -9.01 5.23 16.82
N SER A 23 -8.02 4.59 16.22
CA SER A 23 -7.62 4.92 14.86
C SER A 23 -8.28 4.02 13.83
N ASP A 24 -9.28 3.28 14.26
CA ASP A 24 -10.00 2.36 13.38
C ASP A 24 -10.57 3.12 12.19
N ARG A 25 -10.16 2.74 11.01
CA ARG A 25 -10.61 3.39 9.79
C ARG A 25 -10.36 2.47 8.61
N VAL A 26 -11.02 2.80 7.52
CA VAL A 26 -10.78 2.09 6.27
C VAL A 26 -9.64 2.78 5.54
N GLY A 27 -8.66 2.02 5.17
CA GLY A 27 -7.52 2.53 4.44
C GLY A 27 -7.20 1.69 3.23
N VAL A 28 -6.26 2.17 2.45
CA VAL A 28 -5.82 1.46 1.26
C VAL A 28 -4.66 0.55 1.65
N VAL A 29 -4.73 -0.71 1.21
CA VAL A 29 -3.71 -1.69 1.52
C VAL A 29 -3.25 -2.38 0.25
N LEU A 30 -2.05 -2.94 0.33
CA LEU A 30 -1.49 -3.77 -0.72
C LEU A 30 -1.45 -5.20 -0.23
N ASP A 31 -2.12 -6.09 -0.95
CA ASP A 31 -2.15 -7.51 -0.64
C ASP A 31 -1.24 -8.20 -1.64
N ASP A 32 -0.16 -8.80 -1.15
CA ASP A 32 0.83 -9.40 -2.03
C ASP A 32 0.43 -10.79 -2.54
N GLY A 33 -0.72 -11.27 -2.12
CA GLY A 33 -1.19 -12.56 -2.59
C GLY A 33 -0.58 -13.75 -1.87
N ALA A 34 0.35 -13.50 -0.99
CA ALA A 34 1.04 -14.57 -0.25
C ALA A 34 0.71 -14.53 1.24
N GLY A 35 -0.34 -13.83 1.59
CA GLY A 35 -0.77 -13.74 2.98
C GLY A 35 -0.29 -12.50 3.69
N ARG A 36 0.40 -11.61 3.01
CA ARG A 36 0.87 -10.38 3.62
C ARG A 36 0.04 -9.21 3.13
N ILE A 37 -0.31 -8.35 4.06
CA ILE A 37 -1.07 -7.14 3.75
C ILE A 37 -0.37 -5.97 4.41
N PHE A 38 -0.08 -4.96 3.61
CA PHE A 38 0.61 -3.76 4.08
C PHE A 38 -0.30 -2.57 3.93
N ALA A 39 -0.27 -1.67 4.90
CA ALA A 39 -0.89 -0.38 4.71
C ALA A 39 -0.11 0.33 3.60
N LEU A 40 -0.79 0.74 2.56
CA LEU A 40 -0.12 1.30 1.40
C LEU A 40 -0.04 2.81 1.51
N ARG A 41 1.17 3.33 1.31
CA ARG A 41 1.42 4.76 1.39
C ARG A 41 2.34 5.15 0.24
N ARG A 42 2.25 6.39 -0.12
CA ARG A 42 3.10 6.95 -1.16
C ARG A 42 4.11 7.88 -0.51
N ALA A 43 5.38 7.75 -0.88
CA ALA A 43 6.40 8.64 -0.37
C ALA A 43 6.02 10.08 -0.71
N GLY A 44 5.99 10.92 0.29
CA GLY A 44 5.59 12.31 0.11
C GLY A 44 4.08 12.52 0.07
N GLY A 45 3.30 11.46 0.14
CA GLY A 45 1.86 11.60 0.13
C GLY A 45 1.29 11.82 1.51
N ASN A 46 0.04 12.20 1.55
CA ASN A 46 -0.66 12.42 2.80
C ASN A 46 -1.18 11.08 3.31
N PRO A 47 -0.74 10.63 4.49
CA PRO A 47 -1.18 9.31 4.99
C PRO A 47 -2.67 9.23 5.29
N PHE A 48 -3.34 10.36 5.43
CA PHE A 48 -4.76 10.35 5.79
C PHE A 48 -5.67 10.46 4.58
N SER A 49 -5.20 11.06 3.51
CA SER A 49 -6.04 11.25 2.34
C SER A 49 -5.13 11.45 1.13
N ASP A 50 -5.10 10.45 0.28
CA ASP A 50 -4.23 10.50 -0.89
C ASP A 50 -5.02 9.97 -2.09
N PRO A 51 -5.51 10.86 -2.94
CA PRO A 51 -6.31 10.44 -4.09
C PRO A 51 -5.58 9.47 -5.01
N ALA A 52 -4.24 9.58 -5.08
CA ALA A 52 -3.49 8.66 -5.93
C ALA A 52 -3.62 7.23 -5.44
N MET A 53 -3.74 7.04 -4.13
CA MET A 53 -3.93 5.70 -3.58
C MET A 53 -5.33 5.19 -3.88
N ASP A 54 -6.33 6.07 -3.78
CA ASP A 54 -7.69 5.67 -4.05
C ASP A 54 -7.87 5.21 -5.49
N GLU A 55 -7.14 5.80 -6.41
CA GLU A 55 -7.24 5.43 -7.82
C GLU A 55 -6.69 4.03 -8.08
N LEU A 56 -5.85 3.54 -7.20
CA LEU A 56 -5.25 2.23 -7.39
C LEU A 56 -6.12 1.10 -6.86
N VAL A 57 -7.14 1.42 -6.08
CA VAL A 57 -7.99 0.38 -5.48
C VAL A 57 -8.63 -0.45 -6.59
N GLY A 58 -8.52 -1.76 -6.45
CA GLY A 58 -9.03 -2.68 -7.45
C GLY A 58 -8.04 -3.04 -8.53
N LYS A 59 -6.85 -2.47 -8.48
CA LYS A 59 -5.85 -2.71 -9.50
C LYS A 59 -4.70 -3.52 -8.94
N THR A 60 -3.99 -4.19 -9.83
CA THR A 60 -2.77 -4.89 -9.48
C THR A 60 -1.61 -3.99 -9.86
N ILE A 61 -0.69 -3.79 -8.92
CA ILE A 61 0.45 -2.93 -9.17
C ILE A 61 1.74 -3.65 -8.82
N THR A 62 2.83 -3.16 -9.37
CA THR A 62 4.18 -3.53 -8.96
C THR A 62 4.81 -2.25 -8.43
N ALA A 63 5.17 -2.27 -7.16
CA ALA A 63 5.63 -1.06 -6.50
C ALA A 63 6.98 -1.30 -5.84
N THR A 64 7.79 -0.26 -5.81
CA THR A 64 9.09 -0.29 -5.16
C THR A 64 9.09 0.76 -4.05
N GLY A 65 9.59 0.37 -2.90
CA GLY A 65 9.64 1.26 -1.77
C GLY A 65 10.20 0.59 -0.54
N ILE A 66 9.77 1.06 0.61
CA ILE A 66 10.31 0.65 1.90
C ILE A 66 9.19 0.08 2.75
N VAL A 67 9.45 -1.05 3.40
CA VAL A 67 8.52 -1.60 4.37
C VAL A 67 8.94 -1.10 5.75
N ALA A 68 8.01 -0.49 6.45
CA ALA A 68 8.28 0.04 7.78
C ALA A 68 7.04 -0.13 8.64
N GLY A 69 7.16 -0.94 9.69
CA GLY A 69 6.10 -1.07 10.67
C GLY A 69 4.75 -1.49 10.11
N GLY A 70 4.74 -2.43 9.20
CA GLY A 70 3.49 -2.91 8.61
C GLY A 70 2.97 -2.05 7.48
N SER A 71 3.68 -1.00 7.15
CA SER A 71 3.31 -0.13 6.03
C SER A 71 4.30 -0.32 4.90
N PHE A 72 3.82 -0.19 3.69
CA PHE A 72 4.69 -0.18 2.52
C PHE A 72 4.63 1.22 1.93
N ILE A 73 5.75 1.91 2.00
CA ILE A 73 5.86 3.29 1.53
C ILE A 73 6.54 3.24 0.19
N MET A 74 5.76 3.40 -0.87
CA MET A 74 6.30 3.25 -2.21
C MET A 74 6.70 4.59 -2.78
N ASP A 75 7.79 4.59 -3.54
CA ASP A 75 8.24 5.79 -4.22
C ASP A 75 8.06 5.68 -5.72
N ARG A 76 7.74 4.51 -6.23
CA ARG A 76 7.34 4.34 -7.63
C ARG A 76 6.48 3.10 -7.73
N TRP A 77 5.62 3.10 -8.73
CA TRP A 77 4.77 1.94 -9.00
C TRP A 77 4.26 1.99 -10.41
N ASP A 78 3.92 0.81 -10.90
CA ASP A 78 3.31 0.66 -12.21
C ASP A 78 2.05 -0.17 -12.07
N VAL A 79 1.01 0.23 -12.77
CA VAL A 79 -0.22 -0.53 -12.78
C VAL A 79 -0.07 -1.63 -13.81
N ALA A 80 -0.32 -2.87 -13.39
CA ALA A 80 -0.23 -3.99 -14.30
C ALA A 80 -1.31 -3.88 -15.37
N ALA A 81 -0.93 -4.22 -16.59
CA ALA A 81 -1.89 -4.19 -17.67
C ALA A 81 -2.97 -5.23 -17.43
N LYS A 82 -4.18 -4.84 -17.65
CA LYS A 82 -5.31 -5.72 -17.51
C LYS A 82 -5.72 -6.26 -18.86
N ARG A 83 -6.20 -7.45 -18.83
CA ARG A 83 -6.58 -8.09 -20.10
C ARG A 83 -7.94 -8.62 -20.04
#